data_af092e4781e605c5a8c0aea84d435e62
#
_entry.id   af092e4781e605c5a8c0aea84d435e62
#
_cell.length_a   1.000
_cell.length_b   1.000
_cell.length_c   1.000
_cell.angle_alpha   90.00
_cell.angle_beta   90.00
_cell.angle_gamma   90.00
#
_symmetry.space_group_name_H-M   'P 1'
#
loop_
_entity.id
_entity.type
_entity.pdbx_description
1 polymer ?
#
loop_
_entity_poly.entity_id
_entity_poly.type
_entity_poly.pdbx_seq_one_letter_code
_entity_poly.pdbx_strand_id
1 'polypeptide(L)'
;EKHDAFLEPDGSKAVLEFSGKTLRKGEPDASSFPSGGLRATFEARGYTAWDCTSPAFVKDGTLYIPTLFCSYTGEALDKKTPLLRSCDALSKAACRLLPLIGVEGVTKVSASVGAEQEYFLVDDKYYQERMDLKLTGRTLFGAMAPKGQELEDHYFGSLKRKVAAFMKDLDAELWKYGIPSKTKHNEVAPAQ
;
A
#
# COMPACT_ATOMS: atom_id res chain seq x y z
N GLU A 1 12.58 21.95 9.84
CA GLU A 1 11.62 21.92 8.73
C GLU A 1 10.20 21.93 9.31
N LYS A 2 9.38 22.87 8.87
CA LYS A 2 7.97 22.94 9.26
C LYS A 2 7.21 22.02 8.33
N HIS A 3 6.63 20.97 8.87
CA HIS A 3 5.72 20.11 8.14
C HIS A 3 4.28 20.56 8.41
N ASP A 4 3.51 20.71 7.34
CA ASP A 4 2.13 21.15 7.41
C ASP A 4 1.21 20.15 8.10
N ALA A 5 0.27 20.70 8.77
CA ALA A 5 -0.64 20.22 9.78
C ALA A 5 -1.38 18.91 9.47
N PHE A 6 -1.46 18.04 10.45
CA PHE A 6 -2.51 17.02 10.56
C PHE A 6 -3.87 17.68 10.79
N LEU A 7 -4.90 17.16 10.14
CA LEU A 7 -6.27 17.45 10.53
C LEU A 7 -6.64 16.50 11.68
N GLU A 8 -6.91 17.08 12.84
CA GLU A 8 -7.54 16.34 13.92
C GLU A 8 -8.95 15.90 13.51
N PRO A 9 -9.53 14.85 14.15
CA PRO A 9 -10.87 14.36 13.84
C PRO A 9 -11.97 15.43 13.92
N ASP A 10 -11.73 16.50 14.68
CA ASP A 10 -12.64 17.64 14.82
C ASP A 10 -12.44 18.73 13.73
N GLY A 11 -11.54 18.50 12.78
CA GLY A 11 -11.21 19.44 11.70
C GLY A 11 -10.21 20.53 12.09
N SER A 12 -9.70 20.54 13.32
CA SER A 12 -8.63 21.44 13.73
C SER A 12 -7.28 20.98 13.14
N LYS A 13 -6.35 21.92 12.99
CA LYS A 13 -5.02 21.61 12.48
C LYS A 13 -4.05 21.39 13.63
N ALA A 14 -3.61 20.16 13.84
CA ALA A 14 -2.45 19.91 14.69
C ALA A 14 -1.17 20.19 13.91
N VAL A 15 -0.35 21.09 14.41
CA VAL A 15 1.00 21.34 13.87
C VAL A 15 1.97 20.45 14.63
N LEU A 16 2.53 19.44 13.96
CA LEU A 16 3.66 18.70 14.49
C LEU A 16 4.95 19.42 14.06
N GLU A 17 5.57 20.11 15.00
CA GLU A 17 6.91 20.60 14.78
C GLU A 17 7.92 19.49 15.07
N PHE A 18 8.51 18.95 14.04
CA PHE A 18 9.73 18.17 14.20
C PHE A 18 10.92 19.11 14.16
N SER A 19 11.50 19.38 15.31
CA SER A 19 12.83 19.99 15.34
C SER A 19 13.86 18.94 14.93
N GLY A 20 13.98 18.73 13.63
CA GLY A 20 15.09 17.96 13.10
C GLY A 20 16.39 18.72 13.33
N LYS A 21 17.38 18.09 13.90
CA LYS A 21 18.76 18.59 13.80
C LYS A 21 19.08 18.70 12.32
N THR A 22 19.67 19.81 11.90
CA THR A 22 20.26 19.96 10.58
C THR A 22 21.02 18.68 10.26
N LEU A 23 20.66 17.97 9.18
CA LEU A 23 21.41 16.83 8.73
C LEU A 23 22.87 17.25 8.60
N ARG A 24 23.71 16.78 9.48
CA ARG A 24 25.14 17.03 9.39
C ARG A 24 25.62 16.34 8.13
N LYS A 25 26.34 17.09 7.31
CA LYS A 25 27.04 16.58 6.15
C LYS A 25 27.80 15.31 6.56
N GLY A 26 27.45 14.16 6.01
CA GLY A 26 28.36 13.05 5.94
C GLY A 26 28.10 11.82 6.78
N GLU A 27 26.88 11.52 7.23
CA GLU A 27 26.58 10.15 7.68
C GLU A 27 25.42 9.57 6.90
N PRO A 28 25.69 8.96 5.72
CA PRO A 28 24.76 8.03 5.14
C PRO A 28 24.57 6.88 6.13
N ASP A 29 23.38 6.30 6.17
CA ASP A 29 23.15 5.05 6.89
C ASP A 29 24.23 4.04 6.46
N ALA A 30 25.18 3.79 7.37
CA ALA A 30 26.33 2.96 7.07
C ALA A 30 25.96 1.51 6.70
N SER A 31 24.73 1.08 7.05
CA SER A 31 24.19 -0.23 6.68
C SER A 31 23.86 -0.34 5.19
N SER A 32 23.61 0.77 4.53
CA SER A 32 23.23 0.83 3.11
C SER A 32 24.42 0.94 2.16
N PHE A 33 25.63 1.19 2.68
CA PHE A 33 26.83 1.38 1.88
C PHE A 33 27.96 0.48 2.38
N PRO A 34 28.59 -0.28 1.49
CA PRO A 34 29.75 -1.08 1.88
C PRO A 34 30.90 -0.18 2.33
N SER A 35 31.44 -0.40 3.53
CA SER A 35 32.61 0.31 4.00
C SER A 35 33.81 0.00 3.10
N GLY A 36 34.55 1.02 2.69
CA GLY A 36 35.67 0.89 1.76
C GLY A 36 35.27 0.63 0.31
N GLY A 37 34.02 0.91 -0.04
CA GLY A 37 33.51 0.72 -1.39
C GLY A 37 34.21 1.57 -2.44
N LEU A 38 34.28 1.04 -3.65
CA LEU A 38 34.90 1.67 -4.84
C LEU A 38 34.11 2.89 -5.37
N ARG A 39 33.07 3.34 -4.68
CA ARG A 39 32.23 4.46 -5.10
C ARG A 39 32.46 5.67 -4.23
N ALA A 40 32.73 6.78 -4.87
CA ALA A 40 32.54 8.06 -4.23
C ALA A 40 31.05 8.19 -3.88
N THR A 41 30.73 8.25 -2.60
CA THR A 41 29.38 8.55 -2.14
C THR A 41 29.16 10.05 -2.29
N PHE A 42 28.30 10.41 -3.21
CA PHE A 42 27.77 11.77 -3.28
C PHE A 42 26.64 11.87 -2.27
N GLU A 43 26.50 13.03 -1.64
CA GLU A 43 25.39 13.35 -0.78
C GLU A 43 24.09 13.15 -1.57
N ALA A 44 23.32 12.13 -1.20
CA ALA A 44 22.01 11.92 -1.79
C ALA A 44 21.09 13.01 -1.27
N ARG A 45 20.85 14.04 -2.07
CA ARG A 45 19.88 15.07 -1.76
C ARG A 45 18.51 14.62 -2.18
N GLY A 46 17.64 14.42 -1.21
CA GLY A 46 16.26 14.05 -1.44
C GLY A 46 15.35 14.65 -0.40
N TYR A 47 14.08 14.67 -0.70
CA TYR A 47 13.03 15.08 0.21
C TYR A 47 12.10 13.92 0.50
N THR A 48 11.79 13.75 1.77
CA THR A 48 10.66 12.97 2.21
C THR A 48 9.51 13.95 2.47
N ALA A 49 8.44 13.82 1.72
CA ALA A 49 7.24 14.63 1.92
C ALA A 49 6.11 13.75 2.45
N TRP A 50 5.33 14.28 3.34
CA TRP A 50 4.17 13.58 3.85
C TRP A 50 3.08 13.49 2.78
N ASP A 51 2.53 12.29 2.61
CA ASP A 51 1.35 12.06 1.78
C ASP A 51 0.09 12.30 2.63
N CYS A 52 -0.43 13.51 2.60
CA CYS A 52 -1.66 13.87 3.31
C CYS A 52 -2.94 13.21 2.74
N THR A 53 -2.85 12.46 1.66
CA THR A 53 -3.99 11.69 1.11
C THR A 53 -4.14 10.32 1.77
N SER A 54 -3.15 9.90 2.56
CA SER A 54 -3.14 8.63 3.27
C SER A 54 -3.11 8.88 4.78
N PRO A 55 -3.96 8.22 5.59
CA PRO A 55 -3.98 8.43 7.03
C PRO A 55 -2.70 7.92 7.68
N ALA A 56 -2.18 8.66 8.65
CA ALA A 56 -1.19 8.15 9.57
C ALA A 56 -1.83 7.14 10.54
N PHE A 57 -1.07 6.17 11.00
CA PHE A 57 -1.57 5.14 11.92
C PHE A 57 -0.52 4.75 12.96
N VAL A 58 -0.99 4.16 14.06
CA VAL A 58 -0.13 3.64 15.12
C VAL A 58 -0.20 2.11 15.10
N LYS A 59 0.96 1.49 15.12
CA LYS A 59 1.12 0.04 15.26
C LYS A 59 2.26 -0.27 16.22
N ASP A 60 2.02 -1.12 17.19
CA ASP A 60 3.01 -1.56 18.18
C ASP A 60 3.74 -0.38 18.87
N GLY A 61 2.99 0.68 19.23
CA GLY A 61 3.53 1.88 19.85
C GLY A 61 4.35 2.79 18.93
N THR A 62 4.40 2.50 17.64
CA THR A 62 5.13 3.28 16.62
C THR A 62 4.13 4.04 15.75
N LEU A 63 4.36 5.33 15.56
CA LEU A 63 3.61 6.16 14.62
C LEU A 63 4.18 5.99 13.21
N TYR A 64 3.32 5.59 12.28
CA TYR A 64 3.62 5.47 10.86
C TYR A 64 2.98 6.63 10.11
N ILE A 65 3.80 7.40 9.45
CA ILE A 65 3.36 8.52 8.62
C ILE A 65 3.64 8.16 7.15
N PRO A 66 2.60 7.99 6.31
CA PRO A 66 2.79 7.74 4.89
C PRO A 66 3.53 8.88 4.22
N THR A 67 4.60 8.57 3.53
CA THR A 67 5.48 9.56 2.87
C THR A 67 5.74 9.18 1.41
N LEU A 68 6.14 10.17 0.65
CA LEU A 68 6.74 10.00 -0.67
C LEU A 68 8.20 10.45 -0.62
N PHE A 69 9.00 9.99 -1.56
CA PHE A 69 10.40 10.32 -1.65
C PHE A 69 10.76 10.82 -3.05
N CYS A 70 11.35 12.01 -3.14
CA CYS A 70 11.79 12.60 -4.39
C CYS A 70 13.19 13.19 -4.26
N SER A 71 13.86 13.35 -5.39
CA SER A 71 15.16 14.00 -5.44
C SER A 71 15.09 15.49 -5.13
N TYR A 72 16.22 16.08 -4.91
CA TYR A 72 16.34 17.53 -4.70
C TYR A 72 15.79 18.35 -5.86
N THR A 73 15.86 17.83 -7.07
CA THR A 73 15.37 18.46 -8.31
C THR A 73 13.94 18.01 -8.66
N GLY A 74 13.33 17.16 -7.86
CA GLY A 74 11.94 16.75 -7.99
C GLY A 74 11.70 15.46 -8.75
N GLU A 75 12.74 14.73 -9.16
CA GLU A 75 12.56 13.42 -9.77
C GLU A 75 12.02 12.42 -8.74
N ALA A 76 11.16 11.54 -9.18
CA ALA A 76 10.63 10.48 -8.35
C ALA A 76 11.71 9.47 -7.96
N LEU A 77 11.87 9.20 -6.67
CA LEU A 77 12.75 8.17 -6.14
C LEU A 77 11.98 6.96 -5.61
N ASP A 78 10.66 7.03 -5.60
CA ASP A 78 9.76 5.95 -5.23
C ASP A 78 8.66 5.76 -6.29
N LYS A 79 7.79 4.77 -6.08
CA LYS A 79 6.64 4.52 -6.94
C LYS A 79 5.44 5.42 -6.61
N LYS A 80 5.36 5.91 -5.39
CA LYS A 80 4.24 6.71 -4.89
C LYS A 80 4.22 8.11 -5.51
N THR A 81 5.38 8.71 -5.70
CA THR A 81 5.49 10.04 -6.33
C THR A 81 4.86 10.09 -7.73
N PRO A 82 5.17 9.17 -8.67
CA PRO A 82 4.48 9.13 -9.96
C PRO A 82 2.98 8.89 -9.83
N LEU A 83 2.55 8.03 -8.91
CA LEU A 83 1.14 7.77 -8.66
C LEU A 83 0.40 9.05 -8.27
N LEU A 84 0.88 9.77 -7.27
CA LEU A 84 0.24 11.00 -6.79
C LEU A 84 0.24 12.10 -7.87
N ARG A 85 1.32 12.22 -8.63
CA ARG A 85 1.39 13.14 -9.78
C ARG A 85 0.39 12.78 -10.87
N SER A 86 0.21 11.49 -11.14
CA SER A 86 -0.80 11.03 -12.12
C SER A 86 -2.23 11.35 -11.66
N CYS A 87 -2.53 11.18 -10.39
CA CYS A 87 -3.82 11.55 -9.81
C CYS A 87 -4.10 13.06 -9.94
N ASP A 88 -3.09 13.89 -9.70
CA ASP A 88 -3.20 15.35 -9.85
C ASP A 88 -3.40 15.75 -11.32
N ALA A 89 -2.64 15.16 -12.23
CA ALA A 89 -2.78 15.39 -13.67
C ALA A 89 -4.17 14.96 -14.19
N LEU A 90 -4.65 13.78 -13.74
CA LEU A 90 -5.98 13.28 -14.08
C LEU A 90 -7.08 14.23 -13.58
N SER A 91 -6.98 14.66 -12.33
CA SER A 91 -7.94 15.62 -11.75
C SER A 91 -8.02 16.91 -12.57
N LYS A 92 -6.87 17.48 -12.92
CA LYS A 92 -6.81 18.69 -13.76
C LYS A 92 -7.44 18.48 -15.14
N ALA A 93 -7.16 17.36 -15.78
CA ALA A 93 -7.74 17.03 -17.08
C ALA A 93 -9.25 16.81 -16.99
N ALA A 94 -9.71 16.07 -15.99
CA ALA A 94 -11.14 15.79 -15.80
C ALA A 94 -11.93 17.07 -15.46
N CYS A 95 -11.40 17.93 -14.59
CA CYS A 95 -12.06 19.22 -14.28
C CYS A 95 -12.15 20.15 -15.50
N ARG A 96 -11.30 20.00 -16.50
CA ARG A 96 -11.42 20.72 -17.79
C ARG A 96 -12.48 20.10 -18.70
N LEU A 97 -12.65 18.80 -18.67
CA LEU A 97 -13.61 18.08 -19.51
C LEU A 97 -15.06 18.21 -19.01
N LEU A 98 -15.27 18.11 -17.70
CA LEU A 98 -16.60 18.03 -17.11
C LEU A 98 -17.54 19.20 -17.48
N PRO A 99 -17.11 20.46 -17.49
CA PRO A 99 -17.96 21.56 -17.93
C PRO A 99 -18.40 21.45 -19.41
N LEU A 100 -17.55 20.87 -20.26
CA LEU A 100 -17.85 20.69 -21.68
C LEU A 100 -18.95 19.65 -21.92
N ILE A 101 -19.24 18.81 -20.97
CA ILE A 101 -20.33 17.82 -21.00
C ILE A 101 -21.48 18.18 -20.05
N GLY A 102 -21.50 19.42 -19.58
CA GLY A 102 -22.62 19.96 -18.78
C GLY A 102 -22.53 19.68 -17.28
N VAL A 103 -21.37 19.22 -16.75
CA VAL A 103 -21.18 19.01 -15.32
C VAL A 103 -20.34 20.17 -14.76
N GLU A 104 -21.00 21.09 -14.07
CA GLU A 104 -20.38 22.29 -13.54
C GLU A 104 -20.06 22.21 -12.05
N GLY A 105 -19.20 23.11 -11.56
CA GLY A 105 -18.89 23.24 -10.13
C GLY A 105 -17.95 22.20 -9.55
N VAL A 106 -17.41 21.30 -10.37
CA VAL A 106 -16.42 20.30 -9.92
C VAL A 106 -15.04 20.92 -9.81
N THR A 107 -14.48 20.92 -8.62
CA THR A 107 -13.15 21.47 -8.33
C THR A 107 -12.06 20.41 -8.22
N LYS A 108 -12.44 19.16 -8.01
CA LYS A 108 -11.51 18.04 -7.89
C LYS A 108 -12.16 16.74 -8.35
N VAL A 109 -11.37 15.92 -9.03
CA VAL A 109 -11.74 14.55 -9.40
C VAL A 109 -10.69 13.61 -8.79
N SER A 110 -11.15 12.56 -8.13
CA SER A 110 -10.29 11.54 -7.54
C SER A 110 -10.52 10.21 -8.24
N ALA A 111 -9.44 9.55 -8.62
CA ALA A 111 -9.48 8.16 -9.02
C ALA A 111 -9.49 7.28 -7.78
N SER A 112 -10.30 6.23 -7.79
CA SER A 112 -10.25 5.17 -6.79
C SER A 112 -9.65 3.91 -7.41
N VAL A 113 -8.86 3.20 -6.63
CA VAL A 113 -8.31 1.90 -7.00
C VAL A 113 -8.45 0.98 -5.80
N GLY A 114 -8.85 -0.25 -6.04
CA GLY A 114 -8.86 -1.31 -5.04
C GLY A 114 -7.74 -2.30 -5.33
N ALA A 115 -6.81 -2.45 -4.39
CA ALA A 115 -5.86 -3.54 -4.44
C ALA A 115 -6.54 -4.82 -3.97
N GLU A 116 -6.33 -5.91 -4.68
CA GLU A 116 -6.85 -7.23 -4.33
C GLU A 116 -5.75 -8.14 -3.83
N GLN A 117 -6.08 -8.95 -2.83
CA GLN A 117 -5.24 -10.03 -2.35
C GLN A 117 -5.95 -11.33 -2.69
N GLU A 118 -5.36 -12.10 -3.59
CA GLU A 118 -5.83 -13.43 -3.94
C GLU A 118 -5.00 -14.47 -3.19
N TYR A 119 -5.66 -15.33 -2.44
CA TYR A 119 -4.96 -16.29 -1.59
C TYR A 119 -5.74 -17.59 -1.41
N PHE A 120 -5.00 -18.65 -1.12
CA PHE A 120 -5.53 -19.92 -0.66
C PHE A 120 -5.31 -20.02 0.86
N LEU A 121 -6.36 -20.35 1.61
CA LEU A 121 -6.19 -20.67 3.02
C LEU A 121 -5.74 -22.12 3.16
N VAL A 122 -4.60 -22.30 3.79
CA VAL A 122 -4.04 -23.60 4.10
C VAL A 122 -4.04 -23.79 5.62
N ASP A 123 -4.42 -24.95 6.09
CA ASP A 123 -4.33 -25.27 7.51
C ASP A 123 -2.86 -25.25 7.94
N ASP A 124 -2.54 -24.51 8.98
CA ASP A 124 -1.17 -24.31 9.43
C ASP A 124 -0.45 -25.62 9.77
N LYS A 125 -1.17 -26.57 10.34
CA LYS A 125 -0.62 -27.90 10.62
C LYS A 125 -0.04 -28.54 9.36
N TYR A 126 -0.79 -28.53 8.27
CA TYR A 126 -0.33 -29.11 7.01
C TYR A 126 0.75 -28.26 6.34
N TYR A 127 0.69 -26.95 6.49
CA TYR A 127 1.74 -26.07 6.01
C TYR A 127 3.08 -26.38 6.67
N GLN A 128 3.08 -26.62 7.99
CA GLN A 128 4.31 -26.93 8.74
C GLN A 128 4.97 -28.24 8.30
N GLU A 129 4.22 -29.19 7.77
CA GLU A 129 4.70 -30.47 7.24
C GLU A 129 5.26 -30.37 5.81
N ARG A 130 5.06 -29.24 5.13
CA ARG A 130 5.36 -29.05 3.71
C ARG A 130 6.56 -28.15 3.50
N MET A 131 7.73 -28.73 3.29
CA MET A 131 8.97 -28.00 3.05
C MET A 131 8.94 -27.17 1.77
N ASP A 132 8.28 -27.64 0.72
CA ASP A 132 8.09 -26.89 -0.52
C ASP A 132 7.30 -25.60 -0.30
N LEU A 133 6.20 -25.64 0.45
CA LEU A 133 5.43 -24.45 0.78
C LEU A 133 6.21 -23.46 1.65
N LYS A 134 6.96 -23.97 2.64
CA LYS A 134 7.75 -23.14 3.54
C LYS A 134 8.92 -22.45 2.85
N LEU A 135 9.61 -23.16 1.97
CA LEU A 135 10.83 -22.66 1.34
C LEU A 135 10.57 -21.89 0.05
N THR A 136 9.52 -22.21 -0.68
CA THR A 136 9.27 -21.64 -2.01
C THR A 136 7.93 -20.91 -2.15
N GLY A 137 7.04 -21.03 -1.15
CA GLY A 137 5.69 -20.44 -1.21
C GLY A 137 4.75 -21.11 -2.19
N ARG A 138 5.13 -22.25 -2.77
CA ARG A 138 4.32 -22.99 -3.75
C ARG A 138 4.51 -24.50 -3.63
N THR A 139 3.57 -25.26 -4.16
CA THR A 139 3.72 -26.72 -4.33
C THR A 139 4.74 -27.01 -5.42
N LEU A 140 5.81 -27.72 -5.08
CA LEU A 140 6.78 -28.22 -6.05
C LEU A 140 6.42 -29.63 -6.55
N PHE A 141 5.95 -30.47 -5.64
CA PHE A 141 5.55 -31.85 -5.92
C PHE A 141 4.18 -32.11 -5.32
N GLY A 142 3.34 -32.76 -6.03
CA GLY A 142 2.01 -33.13 -5.57
C GLY A 142 1.02 -33.27 -6.72
N ALA A 143 -0.18 -33.70 -6.40
CA ALA A 143 -1.27 -33.76 -7.36
C ALA A 143 -1.69 -32.34 -7.75
N MET A 144 -1.99 -32.16 -9.01
CA MET A 144 -2.67 -30.93 -9.47
C MET A 144 -4.04 -30.80 -8.80
N ALA A 145 -4.56 -29.59 -8.72
CA ALA A 145 -5.95 -29.39 -8.32
C ALA A 145 -6.87 -30.24 -9.20
N PRO A 146 -7.90 -30.87 -8.63
CA PRO A 146 -8.81 -31.74 -9.40
C PRO A 146 -9.61 -30.99 -10.46
N LYS A 147 -9.72 -29.67 -10.32
CA LYS A 147 -10.38 -28.78 -11.25
C LYS A 147 -9.46 -27.62 -11.61
N GLY A 148 -9.49 -27.20 -12.87
CA GLY A 148 -8.93 -25.93 -13.33
C GLY A 148 -9.94 -24.80 -13.25
N GLN A 149 -9.85 -23.85 -14.16
CA GLN A 149 -10.76 -22.69 -14.27
C GLN A 149 -11.90 -22.94 -15.28
N GLU A 150 -12.09 -24.16 -15.70
CA GLU A 150 -13.13 -24.58 -16.63
C GLU A 150 -14.45 -24.92 -15.91
N LEU A 151 -15.57 -24.55 -16.49
CA LEU A 151 -16.93 -24.94 -16.10
C LEU A 151 -17.28 -24.76 -14.62
N GLU A 152 -16.78 -23.74 -13.98
CA GLU A 152 -16.77 -23.68 -12.53
C GLU A 152 -17.75 -22.72 -11.90
N ASP A 153 -17.83 -22.77 -10.60
CA ASP A 153 -18.62 -21.84 -9.81
C ASP A 153 -18.10 -20.40 -9.94
N HIS A 154 -16.85 -20.23 -10.40
CA HIS A 154 -16.21 -18.93 -10.54
C HIS A 154 -16.35 -18.10 -9.25
N TYR A 155 -16.86 -16.91 -9.36
CA TYR A 155 -17.13 -16.02 -8.22
C TYR A 155 -18.42 -16.37 -7.45
N PHE A 156 -19.24 -17.26 -7.98
CA PHE A 156 -20.59 -17.55 -7.45
C PHE A 156 -20.60 -18.69 -6.41
N GLY A 157 -19.50 -19.35 -6.18
CA GLY A 157 -19.40 -20.38 -5.18
C GLY A 157 -19.63 -19.84 -3.77
N SER A 158 -20.17 -20.67 -2.87
CA SER A 158 -20.35 -20.29 -1.46
C SER A 158 -19.03 -20.28 -0.71
N LEU A 159 -18.84 -19.30 0.16
CA LEU A 159 -17.69 -19.24 1.07
C LEU A 159 -17.83 -20.29 2.17
N LYS A 160 -16.79 -21.07 2.38
CA LYS A 160 -16.70 -22.01 3.52
C LYS A 160 -16.71 -21.21 4.83
N ARG A 161 -17.39 -21.73 5.86
CA ARG A 161 -17.53 -21.04 7.15
C ARG A 161 -16.20 -20.61 7.76
N LYS A 162 -15.18 -21.47 7.70
CA LYS A 162 -13.84 -21.19 8.22
C LYS A 162 -13.18 -20.03 7.50
N VAL A 163 -13.31 -20.01 6.16
CA VAL A 163 -12.79 -18.93 5.31
C VAL A 163 -13.53 -17.61 5.58
N ALA A 164 -14.84 -17.65 5.66
CA ALA A 164 -15.65 -16.46 5.93
C ALA A 164 -15.34 -15.85 7.32
N ALA A 165 -15.11 -16.70 8.32
CA ALA A 165 -14.69 -16.25 9.65
C ALA A 165 -13.32 -15.56 9.61
N PHE A 166 -12.34 -16.18 8.95
CA PHE A 166 -11.02 -15.58 8.76
C PHE A 166 -11.11 -14.21 8.07
N MET A 167 -11.85 -14.12 6.96
CA MET A 167 -11.98 -12.86 6.23
C MET A 167 -12.63 -11.75 7.05
N LYS A 168 -13.58 -12.11 7.91
CA LYS A 168 -14.20 -11.16 8.84
C LYS A 168 -13.19 -10.63 9.87
N ASP A 169 -12.39 -11.51 10.43
CA ASP A 169 -11.38 -11.13 11.41
C ASP A 169 -10.28 -10.30 10.75
N LEU A 170 -9.88 -10.66 9.53
CA LEU A 170 -8.90 -9.91 8.74
C LEU A 170 -9.39 -8.49 8.45
N ASP A 171 -10.64 -8.31 8.04
CA ASP A 171 -11.22 -6.97 7.82
C ASP A 171 -11.13 -6.12 9.10
N ALA A 172 -11.52 -6.69 10.24
CA ALA A 172 -11.48 -5.99 11.52
C ALA A 172 -10.05 -5.56 11.91
N GLU A 173 -9.07 -6.39 11.63
CA GLU A 173 -7.66 -6.03 11.86
C GLU A 173 -7.17 -4.96 10.89
N LEU A 174 -7.45 -5.08 9.59
CA LEU A 174 -7.03 -4.11 8.58
C LEU A 174 -7.60 -2.72 8.82
N TRP A 175 -8.84 -2.64 9.28
CA TRP A 175 -9.48 -1.34 9.59
C TRP A 175 -8.78 -0.59 10.72
N LYS A 176 -8.16 -1.29 11.68
CA LYS A 176 -7.35 -0.66 12.72
C LYS A 176 -6.14 0.10 12.17
N TYR A 177 -5.68 -0.28 10.99
CA TYR A 177 -4.57 0.37 10.29
C TYR A 177 -5.03 1.35 9.19
N GLY A 178 -6.32 1.65 9.14
CA GLY A 178 -6.87 2.55 8.14
C GLY A 178 -6.94 1.95 6.72
N ILE A 179 -6.88 0.62 6.60
CA ILE A 179 -7.01 -0.08 5.33
C ILE A 179 -8.48 -0.47 5.14
N PRO A 180 -9.22 0.17 4.22
CA PRO A 180 -10.67 -0.02 4.08
C PRO A 180 -11.02 -1.28 3.28
N SER A 181 -10.59 -2.43 3.72
CA SER A 181 -10.98 -3.71 3.11
C SER A 181 -12.46 -3.98 3.35
N LYS A 182 -13.16 -4.52 2.38
CA LYS A 182 -14.59 -4.82 2.52
C LYS A 182 -15.10 -5.96 1.65
N THR A 183 -14.43 -6.23 0.54
CA THR A 183 -14.89 -7.22 -0.42
C THR A 183 -14.27 -8.57 -0.12
N LYS A 184 -15.09 -9.61 -0.18
CA LYS A 184 -14.68 -10.99 -0.05
C LYS A 184 -15.56 -11.86 -0.91
N HIS A 185 -14.95 -12.68 -1.73
CA HIS A 185 -15.61 -13.62 -2.60
C HIS A 185 -14.64 -14.75 -3.02
N ASN A 186 -15.17 -15.77 -3.64
CA ASN A 186 -14.34 -16.75 -4.29
C ASN A 186 -13.76 -16.19 -5.59
N GLU A 187 -12.55 -16.58 -5.91
CA GLU A 187 -11.95 -16.35 -7.21
C GLU A 187 -12.31 -17.45 -8.22
N VAL A 188 -11.86 -17.26 -9.46
CA VAL A 188 -12.09 -18.23 -10.54
C VAL A 188 -11.36 -19.54 -10.27
N ALA A 189 -10.19 -19.50 -9.70
CA ALA A 189 -9.45 -20.69 -9.33
C ALA A 189 -10.13 -21.43 -8.15
N PRO A 190 -10.22 -22.77 -8.19
CA PRO A 190 -10.86 -23.53 -7.13
C PRO A 190 -10.22 -23.28 -5.76
N ALA A 191 -11.03 -22.97 -4.78
CA ALA A 191 -10.65 -22.69 -3.38
C ALA A 191 -9.79 -21.43 -3.16
N GLN A 192 -9.67 -20.63 -4.15
CA GLN A 192 -9.07 -19.31 -3.99
C GLN A 192 -10.09 -18.28 -3.53
#